data_19d9e8f2648725b0cab4cda14a861ca0
#
_entry.id   19d9e8f2648725b0cab4cda14a861ca0
#
_cell.length_a   1.000
_cell.length_b   1.000
_cell.length_c   1.000
_cell.angle_alpha   90.00
_cell.angle_beta   90.00
_cell.angle_gamma   90.00
#
_symmetry.space_group_name_H-M   'P 1'
#
loop_
_entity.id
_entity.type
_entity.pdbx_description
1 polymer ?
#
loop_
_entity_poly.entity_id
_entity_poly.type
_entity_poly.pdbx_seq_one_letter_code
_entity_poly.pdbx_strand_id
1 'polypeptide(L)'
;MENPIVIFFLLLWTIAKICFYNFVGFIDNIIPGSWKPQKDVSKEIVLVTGGGMGIGRLMSLTFAKLGATVIIWDINKETAQGVVKEIREAGGKAYSYVVDCCDNEAVYRTADKVREDIGHVTILINNAGIVSGKKLLQCPDSLIKKTMDLNINAHFWTLKAFMPHMLEKNHGHIVTIASLAGHLGVSGLVDYCASKFAAVGLDDALYHELQYSGKTGVKCTVVCPFYIKTGMFDGVKAKRSIMIDLMEPEYAVEQIILAIRTNQRVLILPKSLYFFPGLKNLWHPKAVMAFFDLNGSQQMMETFTGRQKQE
;
A
#
# COMPACT_ATOMS: atom_id res chain seq x y z
N MET A 1 9.66 33.86 -27.28
CA MET A 1 10.54 32.70 -27.43
C MET A 1 11.66 32.85 -26.44
N GLU A 2 11.91 31.87 -25.57
CA GLU A 2 12.99 31.93 -24.60
C GLU A 2 14.36 31.86 -25.31
N ASN A 3 15.36 32.54 -24.73
CA ASN A 3 16.69 32.64 -25.33
C ASN A 3 17.32 31.21 -25.36
N PRO A 4 17.81 30.73 -26.53
CA PRO A 4 18.40 29.38 -26.67
C PRO A 4 19.54 29.08 -25.67
N ILE A 5 20.30 30.10 -25.31
CA ILE A 5 21.39 29.99 -24.31
C ILE A 5 20.80 29.67 -22.91
N VAL A 6 19.69 30.33 -22.55
CA VAL A 6 19.02 30.08 -21.27
C VAL A 6 18.45 28.66 -21.24
N ILE A 7 17.81 28.22 -22.34
CA ILE A 7 17.30 26.84 -22.46
C ILE A 7 18.46 25.82 -22.31
N PHE A 8 19.60 26.06 -22.94
CA PHE A 8 20.76 25.18 -22.84
C PHE A 8 21.25 25.02 -21.39
N PHE A 9 21.39 26.14 -20.66
CA PHE A 9 21.80 26.09 -19.24
C PHE A 9 20.74 25.43 -18.35
N LEU A 10 19.45 25.66 -18.62
CA LEU A 10 18.36 24.99 -17.90
C LEU A 10 18.40 23.47 -18.13
N LEU A 11 18.65 23.02 -19.36
CA LEU A 11 18.82 21.59 -19.68
C LEU A 11 20.00 20.98 -18.94
N LEU A 12 21.19 21.61 -18.96
CA LEU A 12 22.37 21.12 -18.22
C LEU A 12 22.10 21.04 -16.73
N TRP A 13 21.48 22.05 -16.16
CA TRP A 13 21.10 22.07 -14.74
C TRP A 13 20.11 20.98 -14.39
N THR A 14 19.13 20.74 -15.25
CA THR A 14 18.14 19.67 -15.07
C THR A 14 18.78 18.29 -15.14
N ILE A 15 19.67 18.06 -16.11
CA ILE A 15 20.43 16.80 -16.23
C ILE A 15 21.29 16.58 -14.98
N ALA A 16 22.00 17.60 -14.52
CA ALA A 16 22.79 17.51 -13.29
C ALA A 16 21.95 17.14 -12.06
N LYS A 17 20.76 17.75 -11.92
CA LYS A 17 19.79 17.37 -10.87
C LYS A 17 19.33 15.93 -11.00
N ILE A 18 18.99 15.49 -12.20
CA ILE A 18 18.58 14.11 -12.46
C ILE A 18 19.68 13.13 -12.04
N CYS A 19 20.92 13.37 -12.47
CA CYS A 19 22.06 12.52 -12.09
C CYS A 19 22.29 12.52 -10.59
N PHE A 20 22.24 13.68 -9.94
CA PHE A 20 22.43 13.81 -8.49
C PHE A 20 21.34 13.05 -7.73
N TYR A 21 20.05 13.25 -8.05
CA TYR A 21 18.97 12.57 -7.35
C TYR A 21 18.95 11.06 -7.61
N ASN A 22 19.31 10.60 -8.81
CA ASN A 22 19.48 9.17 -9.07
C ASN A 22 20.62 8.57 -8.26
N PHE A 23 21.75 9.28 -8.11
CA PHE A 23 22.86 8.84 -7.27
C PHE A 23 22.45 8.78 -5.79
N VAL A 24 21.79 9.81 -5.27
CA VAL A 24 21.26 9.82 -3.90
C VAL A 24 20.27 8.67 -3.69
N GLY A 25 19.35 8.46 -4.63
CA GLY A 25 18.38 7.36 -4.56
C GLY A 25 19.04 5.97 -4.61
N PHE A 26 20.12 5.82 -5.39
CA PHE A 26 20.90 4.59 -5.43
C PHE A 26 21.57 4.32 -4.08
N ILE A 27 22.25 5.31 -3.51
CA ILE A 27 22.85 5.20 -2.16
C ILE A 27 21.79 4.90 -1.11
N ASP A 28 20.66 5.59 -1.19
CA ASP A 28 19.55 5.40 -0.23
C ASP A 28 18.97 3.98 -0.30
N ASN A 29 18.97 3.35 -1.47
CA ASN A 29 18.51 1.96 -1.63
C ASN A 29 19.53 0.92 -1.11
N ILE A 30 20.83 1.25 -1.08
CA ILE A 30 21.88 0.37 -0.55
C ILE A 30 21.90 0.41 0.97
N ILE A 31 21.65 1.57 1.58
CA ILE A 31 21.65 1.71 3.04
C ILE A 31 20.49 0.89 3.63
N PRO A 32 20.77 -0.05 4.56
CA PRO A 32 19.72 -0.78 5.25
C PRO A 32 18.74 0.19 5.92
N GLY A 33 17.44 -0.04 5.76
CA GLY A 33 16.41 0.84 6.33
C GLY A 33 16.52 1.00 7.86
N SER A 34 17.03 -0.03 8.55
CA SER A 34 17.31 0.01 9.99
C SER A 34 18.40 1.02 10.39
N TRP A 35 19.27 1.41 9.47
CA TRP A 35 20.33 2.41 9.69
C TRP A 35 19.87 3.84 9.38
N LYS A 36 18.71 3.98 8.73
CA LYS A 36 18.16 5.30 8.41
C LYS A 36 17.48 5.92 9.63
N PRO A 37 17.50 7.26 9.74
CA PRO A 37 16.73 7.96 10.75
C PRO A 37 15.25 7.58 10.65
N GLN A 38 14.67 7.14 11.75
CA GLN A 38 13.27 6.74 11.82
C GLN A 38 12.46 7.80 12.58
N LYS A 39 11.38 8.28 11.98
CA LYS A 39 10.49 9.22 12.67
C LYS A 39 9.81 8.55 13.87
N ASP A 40 9.65 9.31 14.93
CA ASP A 40 8.81 8.93 16.05
C ASP A 40 7.33 9.01 15.64
N VAL A 41 6.58 7.97 15.95
CA VAL A 41 5.14 7.88 15.66
C VAL A 41 4.28 7.84 16.91
N SER A 42 4.87 8.01 18.09
CA SER A 42 4.16 7.89 19.38
C SER A 42 3.07 8.94 19.58
N LYS A 43 3.14 10.07 18.87
CA LYS A 43 2.14 11.14 18.89
C LYS A 43 1.18 11.11 17.71
N GLU A 44 1.36 10.15 16.80
CA GLU A 44 0.54 10.05 15.59
C GLU A 44 -0.79 9.37 15.86
N ILE A 45 -1.82 9.78 15.12
CA ILE A 45 -3.11 9.11 15.04
C ILE A 45 -3.13 8.35 13.72
N VAL A 46 -3.08 7.01 13.83
CA VAL A 46 -2.93 6.10 12.70
C VAL A 46 -4.26 5.42 12.40
N LEU A 47 -4.79 5.64 11.21
CA LEU A 47 -5.98 4.92 10.74
C LEU A 47 -5.58 3.81 9.78
N VAL A 48 -6.07 2.60 10.03
CA VAL A 48 -5.86 1.42 9.18
C VAL A 48 -7.20 0.92 8.67
N THR A 49 -7.44 0.99 7.36
CA THR A 49 -8.61 0.36 6.74
C THR A 49 -8.36 -1.14 6.58
N GLY A 50 -9.37 -1.98 6.84
CA GLY A 50 -9.19 -3.44 6.90
C GLY A 50 -8.25 -3.85 8.04
N GLY A 51 -8.28 -3.12 9.16
CA GLY A 51 -7.36 -3.30 10.28
C GLY A 51 -7.70 -4.48 11.22
N GLY A 52 -8.81 -5.18 10.99
CA GLY A 52 -9.27 -6.28 11.82
C GLY A 52 -8.57 -7.62 11.57
N MET A 53 -7.82 -7.76 10.47
CA MET A 53 -7.18 -9.04 10.12
C MET A 53 -5.93 -8.88 9.25
N GLY A 54 -5.20 -10.01 9.06
CA GLY A 54 -4.04 -10.07 8.17
C GLY A 54 -2.96 -9.03 8.50
N ILE A 55 -2.37 -8.44 7.47
CA ILE A 55 -1.34 -7.40 7.66
C ILE A 55 -1.92 -6.13 8.28
N GLY A 56 -3.21 -5.80 8.07
CA GLY A 56 -3.88 -4.67 8.70
C GLY A 56 -3.88 -4.79 10.22
N ARG A 57 -4.24 -5.97 10.75
CA ARG A 57 -4.15 -6.27 12.19
C ARG A 57 -2.72 -6.14 12.71
N LEU A 58 -1.75 -6.75 12.03
CA LEU A 58 -0.36 -6.70 12.47
C LEU A 58 0.22 -5.28 12.44
N MET A 59 -0.12 -4.47 11.43
CA MET A 59 0.24 -3.04 11.39
C MET A 59 -0.39 -2.29 12.56
N SER A 60 -1.67 -2.52 12.85
CA SER A 60 -2.37 -1.89 13.97
C SER A 60 -1.70 -2.19 15.32
N LEU A 61 -1.36 -3.46 15.56
CA LEU A 61 -0.65 -3.88 16.77
C LEU A 61 0.74 -3.25 16.87
N THR A 62 1.45 -3.18 15.74
CA THR A 62 2.82 -2.64 15.72
C THR A 62 2.83 -1.13 15.96
N PHE A 63 1.92 -0.38 15.36
CA PHE A 63 1.81 1.06 15.62
C PHE A 63 1.41 1.34 17.08
N ALA A 64 0.51 0.54 17.65
CA ALA A 64 0.15 0.67 19.07
C ALA A 64 1.35 0.41 19.99
N LYS A 65 2.17 -0.60 19.71
CA LYS A 65 3.43 -0.87 20.43
C LYS A 65 4.44 0.28 20.32
N LEU A 66 4.40 1.03 19.22
CA LEU A 66 5.23 2.24 19.02
C LEU A 66 4.62 3.49 19.69
N GLY A 67 3.52 3.35 20.43
CA GLY A 67 2.89 4.42 21.19
C GLY A 67 1.85 5.25 20.43
N ALA A 68 1.58 4.95 19.15
CA ALA A 68 0.57 5.65 18.37
C ALA A 68 -0.85 5.36 18.88
N THR A 69 -1.76 6.31 18.66
CA THR A 69 -3.20 6.07 18.79
C THR A 69 -3.71 5.42 17.49
N VAL A 70 -4.25 4.21 17.59
CA VAL A 70 -4.65 3.43 16.42
C VAL A 70 -6.16 3.44 16.24
N ILE A 71 -6.60 3.69 15.01
CA ILE A 71 -8.00 3.63 14.59
C ILE A 71 -8.14 2.53 13.56
N ILE A 72 -9.03 1.59 13.83
CA ILE A 72 -9.31 0.43 12.97
C ILE A 72 -10.65 0.65 12.29
N TRP A 73 -10.64 0.71 10.97
CA TRP A 73 -11.83 0.62 10.15
C TRP A 73 -11.92 -0.77 9.52
N ASP A 74 -13.01 -1.46 9.78
CA ASP A 74 -13.27 -2.77 9.18
C ASP A 74 -14.77 -2.96 8.99
N ILE A 75 -15.18 -3.75 8.01
CA ILE A 75 -16.58 -4.13 7.82
C ILE A 75 -17.02 -5.16 8.86
N ASN A 76 -16.09 -5.95 9.39
CA ASN A 76 -16.33 -6.96 10.41
C ASN A 76 -16.09 -6.36 11.81
N LYS A 77 -17.19 -6.18 12.55
CA LYS A 77 -17.18 -5.63 13.91
C LYS A 77 -16.36 -6.47 14.88
N GLU A 78 -16.50 -7.78 14.82
CA GLU A 78 -15.90 -8.70 15.79
C GLU A 78 -14.38 -8.71 15.68
N THR A 79 -13.87 -8.83 14.46
CA THR A 79 -12.42 -8.81 14.22
C THR A 79 -11.81 -7.46 14.58
N ALA A 80 -12.47 -6.35 14.24
CA ALA A 80 -12.00 -5.01 14.59
C ALA A 80 -11.96 -4.80 16.12
N GLN A 81 -13.02 -5.19 16.84
CA GLN A 81 -13.08 -5.10 18.30
C GLN A 81 -12.08 -6.05 18.97
N GLY A 82 -11.85 -7.22 18.41
CA GLY A 82 -10.83 -8.16 18.91
C GLY A 82 -9.44 -7.53 18.90
N VAL A 83 -9.05 -6.86 17.82
CA VAL A 83 -7.75 -6.16 17.73
C VAL A 83 -7.69 -4.97 18.70
N VAL A 84 -8.77 -4.20 18.84
CA VAL A 84 -8.82 -3.11 19.83
C VAL A 84 -8.62 -3.63 21.24
N LYS A 85 -9.28 -4.74 21.59
CA LYS A 85 -9.14 -5.38 22.90
C LYS A 85 -7.68 -5.79 23.15
N GLU A 86 -7.07 -6.49 22.18
CA GLU A 86 -5.67 -6.93 22.27
C GLU A 86 -4.70 -5.75 22.46
N ILE A 87 -4.90 -4.64 21.74
CA ILE A 87 -4.08 -3.43 21.89
C ILE A 87 -4.25 -2.81 23.28
N ARG A 88 -5.49 -2.72 23.77
CA ARG A 88 -5.76 -2.12 25.07
C ARG A 88 -5.26 -2.98 26.24
N GLU A 89 -5.35 -4.28 26.14
CA GLU A 89 -4.78 -5.23 27.11
C GLU A 89 -3.26 -5.13 27.18
N ALA A 90 -2.61 -4.78 26.05
CA ALA A 90 -1.18 -4.48 26.00
C ALA A 90 -0.82 -3.05 26.43
N GLY A 91 -1.79 -2.25 26.92
CA GLY A 91 -1.58 -0.87 27.40
C GLY A 91 -1.59 0.20 26.28
N GLY A 92 -1.91 -0.17 25.03
CA GLY A 92 -1.98 0.76 23.91
C GLY A 92 -3.33 1.48 23.81
N LYS A 93 -3.40 2.47 22.91
CA LYS A 93 -4.63 3.23 22.60
C LYS A 93 -5.18 2.81 21.26
N ALA A 94 -6.40 2.26 21.24
CA ALA A 94 -7.06 1.88 20.01
C ALA A 94 -8.57 2.09 20.04
N TYR A 95 -9.13 2.35 18.87
CA TYR A 95 -10.54 2.54 18.60
C TYR A 95 -10.93 1.79 17.32
N SER A 96 -12.19 1.38 17.22
CA SER A 96 -12.70 0.74 16.00
C SER A 96 -14.03 1.32 15.57
N TYR A 97 -14.22 1.42 14.26
CA TYR A 97 -15.49 1.78 13.63
C TYR A 97 -15.82 0.75 12.55
N VAL A 98 -17.08 0.38 12.48
CA VAL A 98 -17.59 -0.51 11.42
C VAL A 98 -17.89 0.35 10.20
N VAL A 99 -17.12 0.17 9.14
CA VAL A 99 -17.20 1.00 7.93
C VAL A 99 -17.08 0.12 6.70
N ASP A 100 -18.05 0.20 5.80
CA ASP A 100 -17.86 -0.25 4.42
C ASP A 100 -17.17 0.88 3.65
N CYS A 101 -15.89 0.69 3.33
CA CYS A 101 -15.13 1.68 2.58
C CYS A 101 -15.60 1.86 1.13
N CYS A 102 -16.48 0.98 0.61
CA CYS A 102 -17.12 1.17 -0.68
C CYS A 102 -18.23 2.23 -0.64
N ASP A 103 -18.78 2.53 0.53
CA ASP A 103 -19.80 3.56 0.75
C ASP A 103 -19.12 4.90 1.13
N ASN A 104 -19.04 5.82 0.19
CA ASN A 104 -18.41 7.12 0.40
C ASN A 104 -19.10 7.97 1.47
N GLU A 105 -20.42 7.87 1.61
CA GLU A 105 -21.15 8.60 2.65
C GLU A 105 -20.84 8.04 4.04
N ALA A 106 -20.77 6.70 4.17
CA ALA A 106 -20.35 6.07 5.42
C ALA A 106 -18.91 6.46 5.78
N VAL A 107 -18.01 6.53 4.78
CA VAL A 107 -16.63 6.99 4.97
C VAL A 107 -16.60 8.42 5.54
N TYR A 108 -17.33 9.36 4.93
CA TYR A 108 -17.33 10.76 5.38
C TYR A 108 -17.97 10.92 6.76
N ARG A 109 -19.14 10.32 7.01
CA ARG A 109 -19.80 10.35 8.34
C ARG A 109 -18.90 9.77 9.42
N THR A 110 -18.19 8.69 9.13
CA THR A 110 -17.31 8.08 10.13
C THR A 110 -16.02 8.86 10.32
N ALA A 111 -15.50 9.51 9.28
CA ALA A 111 -14.37 10.41 9.40
C ALA A 111 -14.66 11.61 10.30
N ASP A 112 -15.89 12.16 10.21
CA ASP A 112 -16.33 13.23 11.12
C ASP A 112 -16.36 12.74 12.57
N LYS A 113 -16.93 11.57 12.82
CA LYS A 113 -16.90 10.94 14.16
C LYS A 113 -15.48 10.73 14.69
N VAL A 114 -14.57 10.23 13.86
CA VAL A 114 -13.17 10.06 14.27
C VAL A 114 -12.56 11.38 14.69
N ARG A 115 -12.86 12.46 13.98
CA ARG A 115 -12.36 13.80 14.26
C ARG A 115 -12.89 14.33 15.59
N GLU A 116 -14.17 14.10 15.87
CA GLU A 116 -14.83 14.50 17.11
C GLU A 116 -14.35 13.67 18.30
N ASP A 117 -14.31 12.35 18.17
CA ASP A 117 -14.03 11.42 19.28
C ASP A 117 -12.54 11.35 19.66
N ILE A 118 -11.64 11.50 18.67
CA ILE A 118 -10.22 11.15 18.82
C ILE A 118 -9.30 12.30 18.37
N GLY A 119 -9.62 12.92 17.23
CA GLY A 119 -8.81 13.96 16.63
C GLY A 119 -8.48 13.67 15.16
N HIS A 120 -7.54 14.44 14.62
CA HIS A 120 -7.19 14.37 13.22
C HIS A 120 -6.21 13.23 12.92
N VAL A 121 -6.56 12.37 11.98
CA VAL A 121 -5.68 11.30 11.47
C VAL A 121 -4.45 11.93 10.81
N THR A 122 -3.28 11.50 11.24
CA THR A 122 -1.98 11.98 10.74
C THR A 122 -1.27 10.91 9.89
N ILE A 123 -1.59 9.62 10.09
CA ILE A 123 -1.13 8.54 9.21
C ILE A 123 -2.37 7.76 8.73
N LEU A 124 -2.62 7.79 7.42
CA LEU A 124 -3.71 7.07 6.78
C LEU A 124 -3.14 5.86 6.04
N ILE A 125 -3.55 4.65 6.42
CA ILE A 125 -3.14 3.40 5.77
C ILE A 125 -4.34 2.81 5.03
N ASN A 126 -4.37 3.02 3.72
CA ASN A 126 -5.32 2.41 2.81
C ASN A 126 -4.88 0.96 2.53
N ASN A 127 -5.40 0.04 3.36
CA ASN A 127 -5.03 -1.37 3.32
C ASN A 127 -6.22 -2.29 2.97
N ALA A 128 -7.46 -1.88 3.21
CA ALA A 128 -8.63 -2.68 2.86
C ALA A 128 -8.59 -3.11 1.39
N GLY A 129 -8.86 -4.38 1.13
CA GLY A 129 -8.84 -4.91 -0.23
C GLY A 129 -9.33 -6.34 -0.30
N ILE A 130 -9.74 -6.74 -1.50
CA ILE A 130 -10.16 -8.10 -1.84
C ILE A 130 -9.47 -8.58 -3.12
N VAL A 131 -9.48 -9.87 -3.30
CA VAL A 131 -9.00 -10.56 -4.51
C VAL A 131 -10.10 -11.50 -5.01
N SER A 132 -10.40 -11.45 -6.31
CA SER A 132 -11.40 -12.33 -6.94
C SER A 132 -10.86 -13.75 -7.16
N GLY A 133 -9.60 -13.86 -7.59
CA GLY A 133 -8.92 -15.12 -7.90
C GLY A 133 -9.57 -15.91 -9.04
N LYS A 134 -10.25 -15.21 -9.96
CA LYS A 134 -11.00 -15.81 -11.07
C LYS A 134 -10.45 -15.37 -12.42
N LYS A 135 -10.48 -16.26 -13.41
CA LYS A 135 -10.23 -15.87 -14.81
C LYS A 135 -11.30 -14.88 -15.26
N LEU A 136 -10.96 -13.92 -16.11
CA LEU A 136 -11.81 -12.80 -16.49
C LEU A 136 -13.25 -13.23 -16.88
N LEU A 137 -13.37 -14.19 -17.79
CA LEU A 137 -14.70 -14.65 -18.25
C LEU A 137 -15.50 -15.45 -17.20
N GLN A 138 -14.88 -15.84 -16.10
CA GLN A 138 -15.51 -16.55 -14.98
C GLN A 138 -15.78 -15.64 -13.79
N CYS A 139 -15.28 -14.41 -13.82
CA CYS A 139 -15.46 -13.45 -12.74
C CYS A 139 -16.80 -12.75 -12.91
N PRO A 140 -17.72 -12.84 -11.93
CA PRO A 140 -18.98 -12.10 -12.00
C PRO A 140 -18.75 -10.58 -12.02
N ASP A 141 -19.54 -9.84 -12.81
CA ASP A 141 -19.43 -8.38 -12.92
C ASP A 141 -19.54 -7.67 -11.56
N SER A 142 -20.41 -8.19 -10.67
CA SER A 142 -20.55 -7.68 -9.31
C SER A 142 -19.27 -7.80 -8.47
N LEU A 143 -18.48 -8.86 -8.69
CA LEU A 143 -17.22 -9.06 -7.99
C LEU A 143 -16.13 -8.17 -8.58
N ILE A 144 -16.10 -8.00 -9.91
CA ILE A 144 -15.21 -7.02 -10.57
C ILE A 144 -15.48 -5.62 -10.03
N LYS A 145 -16.76 -5.20 -10.01
CA LYS A 145 -17.16 -3.91 -9.47
C LYS A 145 -16.72 -3.75 -8.01
N LYS A 146 -16.98 -4.74 -7.16
CA LYS A 146 -16.58 -4.71 -5.75
C LYS A 146 -15.06 -4.63 -5.57
N THR A 147 -14.29 -5.34 -6.42
CA THR A 147 -12.82 -5.27 -6.42
C THR A 147 -12.34 -3.84 -6.73
N MET A 148 -12.93 -3.19 -7.73
CA MET A 148 -12.60 -1.80 -8.07
C MET A 148 -13.06 -0.83 -6.98
N ASP A 149 -14.25 -0.99 -6.45
CA ASP A 149 -14.80 -0.10 -5.43
C ASP A 149 -13.94 -0.14 -4.15
N LEU A 150 -13.54 -1.33 -3.69
CA LEU A 150 -12.77 -1.43 -2.45
C LEU A 150 -11.27 -1.15 -2.64
N ASN A 151 -10.65 -1.71 -3.70
CA ASN A 151 -9.19 -1.64 -3.85
C ASN A 151 -8.71 -0.29 -4.38
N ILE A 152 -9.59 0.53 -4.97
CA ILE A 152 -9.22 1.82 -5.53
C ILE A 152 -10.22 2.95 -5.22
N ASN A 153 -11.51 2.82 -5.49
CA ASN A 153 -12.45 3.93 -5.27
C ASN A 153 -12.49 4.36 -3.80
N ALA A 154 -12.43 3.42 -2.86
CA ALA A 154 -12.33 3.66 -1.42
C ALA A 154 -11.14 4.57 -1.04
N HIS A 155 -10.01 4.49 -1.76
CA HIS A 155 -8.86 5.35 -1.51
C HIS A 155 -9.17 6.82 -1.79
N PHE A 156 -9.95 7.14 -2.84
CA PHE A 156 -10.37 8.52 -3.09
C PHE A 156 -11.22 9.07 -1.94
N TRP A 157 -12.12 8.26 -1.39
CA TRP A 157 -13.00 8.67 -0.31
C TRP A 157 -12.24 8.94 0.98
N THR A 158 -11.35 8.04 1.38
CA THR A 158 -10.50 8.21 2.57
C THR A 158 -9.53 9.38 2.41
N LEU A 159 -8.93 9.58 1.24
CA LEU A 159 -8.08 10.73 0.95
C LEU A 159 -8.85 12.03 1.08
N LYS A 160 -10.03 12.14 0.46
CA LYS A 160 -10.88 13.35 0.56
C LYS A 160 -11.33 13.64 1.99
N ALA A 161 -11.52 12.59 2.81
CA ALA A 161 -11.94 12.73 4.21
C ALA A 161 -10.81 13.22 5.13
N PHE A 162 -9.58 12.75 4.95
CA PHE A 162 -8.50 12.97 5.91
C PHE A 162 -7.37 13.89 5.44
N MET A 163 -7.15 13.99 4.13
CA MET A 163 -6.06 14.80 3.57
C MET A 163 -6.19 16.33 3.80
N PRO A 164 -7.39 16.93 3.83
CA PRO A 164 -7.51 18.39 4.01
C PRO A 164 -6.76 18.92 5.24
N HIS A 165 -6.86 18.26 6.38
CA HIS A 165 -6.14 18.66 7.59
C HIS A 165 -4.62 18.43 7.48
N MET A 166 -4.21 17.33 6.86
CA MET A 166 -2.78 17.07 6.60
C MET A 166 -2.17 18.17 5.72
N LEU A 167 -2.92 18.67 4.73
CA LEU A 167 -2.51 19.77 3.86
C LEU A 167 -2.45 21.10 4.61
N GLU A 168 -3.45 21.38 5.46
CA GLU A 168 -3.47 22.59 6.30
C GLU A 168 -2.22 22.66 7.18
N LYS A 169 -1.92 21.57 7.88
CA LYS A 169 -0.77 21.48 8.82
C LYS A 169 0.56 21.21 8.12
N ASN A 170 0.55 20.92 6.82
CA ASN A 170 1.70 20.41 6.07
C ASN A 170 2.39 19.25 6.83
N HIS A 171 1.59 18.37 7.41
CA HIS A 171 2.02 17.22 8.22
C HIS A 171 1.08 16.05 8.01
N GLY A 172 1.61 14.89 7.62
CA GLY A 172 0.84 13.69 7.43
C GLY A 172 1.62 12.61 6.67
N HIS A 173 1.05 11.40 6.65
CA HIS A 173 1.59 10.31 5.86
C HIS A 173 0.46 9.46 5.27
N ILE A 174 0.42 9.37 3.96
CA ILE A 174 -0.53 8.56 3.20
C ILE A 174 0.20 7.28 2.79
N VAL A 175 -0.36 6.14 3.17
CA VAL A 175 0.20 4.82 2.87
C VAL A 175 -0.79 4.03 2.04
N THR A 176 -0.37 3.63 0.86
CA THR A 176 -1.18 2.86 -0.09
C THR A 176 -0.68 1.42 -0.14
N ILE A 177 -1.48 0.48 0.36
CA ILE A 177 -1.16 -0.95 0.22
C ILE A 177 -1.64 -1.42 -1.15
N ALA A 178 -0.74 -1.29 -2.12
CA ALA A 178 -0.94 -1.78 -3.47
C ALA A 178 -0.60 -3.29 -3.57
N SER A 179 0.20 -3.67 -4.53
CA SER A 179 0.73 -5.02 -4.75
C SER A 179 1.80 -4.96 -5.84
N LEU A 180 2.66 -5.95 -5.92
CA LEU A 180 3.47 -6.16 -7.12
C LEU A 180 2.60 -6.37 -8.37
N ALA A 181 1.36 -6.87 -8.20
CA ALA A 181 0.32 -6.92 -9.24
C ALA A 181 -0.13 -5.52 -9.74
N GLY A 182 0.31 -4.43 -9.11
CA GLY A 182 0.20 -3.06 -9.62
C GLY A 182 1.28 -2.67 -10.63
N HIS A 183 2.24 -3.54 -10.86
CA HIS A 183 3.32 -3.34 -11.84
C HIS A 183 3.35 -4.43 -12.92
N LEU A 184 2.65 -5.54 -12.72
CA LEU A 184 2.65 -6.68 -13.65
C LEU A 184 1.29 -7.38 -13.66
N GLY A 185 0.95 -7.97 -14.82
CA GLY A 185 -0.26 -8.79 -14.96
C GLY A 185 -0.02 -10.21 -14.47
N VAL A 186 -1.03 -10.79 -13.82
CA VAL A 186 -1.03 -12.17 -13.34
C VAL A 186 -2.28 -12.88 -13.85
N SER A 187 -2.12 -14.09 -14.40
CA SER A 187 -3.25 -14.92 -14.85
C SER A 187 -4.18 -15.23 -13.66
N GLY A 188 -5.50 -15.12 -13.87
CA GLY A 188 -6.50 -15.32 -12.81
C GLY A 188 -6.68 -14.14 -11.85
N LEU A 189 -6.04 -12.99 -12.13
CA LEU A 189 -6.10 -11.77 -11.31
C LEU A 189 -6.34 -10.51 -12.16
N VAL A 190 -7.09 -10.58 -13.25
CA VAL A 190 -7.20 -9.46 -14.21
C VAL A 190 -7.81 -8.20 -13.54
N ASP A 191 -8.92 -8.34 -12.85
CA ASP A 191 -9.59 -7.27 -12.10
C ASP A 191 -8.72 -6.76 -10.93
N TYR A 192 -8.11 -7.67 -10.20
CA TYR A 192 -7.21 -7.33 -9.10
C TYR A 192 -5.97 -6.55 -9.60
N CYS A 193 -5.31 -7.04 -10.66
CA CYS A 193 -4.18 -6.33 -11.26
C CYS A 193 -4.61 -4.92 -11.70
N ALA A 194 -5.75 -4.79 -12.41
CA ALA A 194 -6.26 -3.49 -12.84
C ALA A 194 -6.45 -2.54 -11.65
N SER A 195 -7.06 -3.02 -10.55
CA SER A 195 -7.26 -2.21 -9.34
C SER A 195 -5.94 -1.81 -8.67
N LYS A 196 -4.93 -2.69 -8.67
CA LYS A 196 -3.64 -2.42 -8.04
C LYS A 196 -2.73 -1.53 -8.90
N PHE A 197 -2.81 -1.61 -10.25
CA PHE A 197 -2.22 -0.60 -11.15
C PHE A 197 -2.83 0.78 -10.90
N ALA A 198 -4.15 0.87 -10.75
CA ALA A 198 -4.83 2.11 -10.42
C ALA A 198 -4.38 2.67 -9.05
N ALA A 199 -4.19 1.81 -8.04
CA ALA A 199 -3.72 2.25 -6.72
C ALA A 199 -2.27 2.79 -6.76
N VAL A 200 -1.39 2.18 -7.56
CA VAL A 200 -0.03 2.71 -7.79
C VAL A 200 -0.09 4.04 -8.51
N GLY A 201 -0.91 4.13 -9.58
CA GLY A 201 -1.08 5.37 -10.35
C GLY A 201 -1.69 6.52 -9.53
N LEU A 202 -2.67 6.22 -8.67
CA LEU A 202 -3.25 7.20 -7.74
C LEU A 202 -2.18 7.76 -6.79
N ASP A 203 -1.39 6.88 -6.17
CA ASP A 203 -0.36 7.28 -5.22
C ASP A 203 0.75 8.10 -5.88
N ASP A 204 1.13 7.73 -7.12
CA ASP A 204 2.14 8.44 -7.88
C ASP A 204 1.66 9.85 -8.29
N ALA A 205 0.45 9.96 -8.81
CA ALA A 205 -0.16 11.25 -9.17
C ALA A 205 -0.33 12.15 -7.94
N LEU A 206 -0.79 11.58 -6.81
CA LEU A 206 -0.94 12.33 -5.56
C LEU A 206 0.40 12.85 -5.04
N TYR A 207 1.46 12.04 -5.10
CA TYR A 207 2.80 12.48 -4.71
C TYR A 207 3.24 13.71 -5.54
N HIS A 208 3.07 13.67 -6.85
CA HIS A 208 3.42 14.80 -7.71
C HIS A 208 2.58 16.06 -7.40
N GLU A 209 1.28 15.90 -7.15
CA GLU A 209 0.40 17.01 -6.76
C GLU A 209 0.85 17.66 -5.45
N LEU A 210 1.21 16.85 -4.44
CA LEU A 210 1.75 17.35 -3.16
C LEU A 210 3.08 18.08 -3.33
N GLN A 211 4.00 17.54 -4.15
CA GLN A 211 5.29 18.20 -4.42
C GLN A 211 5.09 19.53 -5.14
N TYR A 212 4.24 19.56 -6.17
CA TYR A 212 3.95 20.76 -6.96
C TYR A 212 3.27 21.87 -6.13
N SER A 213 2.39 21.48 -5.21
CA SER A 213 1.71 22.42 -4.30
C SER A 213 2.56 22.83 -3.08
N GLY A 214 3.82 22.39 -2.98
CA GLY A 214 4.71 22.71 -1.87
C GLY A 214 4.36 22.02 -0.54
N LYS A 215 3.46 21.04 -0.55
CA LYS A 215 3.04 20.30 0.65
C LYS A 215 3.97 19.14 0.98
N THR A 216 5.26 19.41 0.99
CA THR A 216 6.33 18.40 1.17
C THR A 216 6.38 17.76 2.55
N GLY A 217 5.67 18.32 3.54
CA GLY A 217 5.50 17.73 4.88
C GLY A 217 4.51 16.56 4.89
N VAL A 218 3.61 16.46 3.89
CA VAL A 218 2.75 15.30 3.68
C VAL A 218 3.50 14.27 2.86
N LYS A 219 3.74 13.08 3.44
CA LYS A 219 4.51 11.99 2.82
C LYS A 219 3.57 10.98 2.16
N CYS A 220 4.06 10.31 1.12
CA CYS A 220 3.39 9.18 0.49
C CYS A 220 4.31 7.96 0.48
N THR A 221 3.78 6.81 0.83
CA THR A 221 4.44 5.50 0.69
C THR A 221 3.51 4.54 -0.02
N VAL A 222 3.90 4.06 -1.19
CA VAL A 222 3.24 2.95 -1.85
C VAL A 222 3.95 1.64 -1.54
N VAL A 223 3.20 0.65 -1.11
CA VAL A 223 3.69 -0.69 -0.73
C VAL A 223 3.23 -1.69 -1.77
N CYS A 224 4.17 -2.34 -2.43
CA CYS A 224 3.95 -3.30 -3.50
C CYS A 224 4.46 -4.69 -3.11
N PRO A 225 3.75 -5.43 -2.24
CA PRO A 225 4.18 -6.76 -1.81
C PRO A 225 3.86 -7.80 -2.90
N PHE A 226 4.65 -8.84 -2.93
CA PHE A 226 4.30 -10.13 -3.52
C PHE A 226 3.32 -10.87 -2.61
N TYR A 227 3.09 -12.15 -2.81
CA TYR A 227 2.14 -12.92 -1.99
C TYR A 227 2.59 -13.01 -0.53
N ILE A 228 1.67 -12.68 0.39
CA ILE A 228 1.86 -12.77 1.85
C ILE A 228 0.92 -13.85 2.39
N LYS A 229 1.38 -14.68 3.32
CA LYS A 229 0.61 -15.75 3.98
C LYS A 229 -0.41 -15.19 4.98
N THR A 230 -1.51 -14.61 4.50
CA THR A 230 -2.52 -13.93 5.35
C THR A 230 -3.93 -14.50 5.23
N GLY A 231 -4.11 -15.66 4.61
CA GLY A 231 -5.42 -16.19 4.26
C GLY A 231 -6.06 -15.53 3.03
N MET A 232 -5.68 -14.32 2.64
CA MET A 232 -6.19 -13.68 1.41
C MET A 232 -5.84 -14.49 0.16
N PHE A 233 -4.67 -15.12 0.15
CA PHE A 233 -4.14 -15.94 -0.95
C PHE A 233 -4.05 -17.42 -0.56
N ASP A 234 -4.98 -17.92 0.26
CA ASP A 234 -5.01 -19.34 0.60
C ASP A 234 -5.15 -20.21 -0.66
N GLY A 235 -4.47 -21.35 -0.63
CA GLY A 235 -4.40 -22.27 -1.76
C GLY A 235 -3.33 -21.90 -2.82
N VAL A 236 -2.80 -20.68 -2.82
CA VAL A 236 -1.71 -20.31 -3.73
C VAL A 236 -0.45 -21.09 -3.39
N LYS A 237 0.10 -21.80 -4.38
CA LYS A 237 1.34 -22.57 -4.24
C LYS A 237 2.30 -22.22 -5.36
N ALA A 238 3.54 -21.90 -5.01
CA ALA A 238 4.60 -21.80 -5.98
C ALA A 238 4.98 -23.20 -6.47
N LYS A 239 4.85 -23.48 -7.76
CA LYS A 239 5.23 -24.78 -8.34
C LYS A 239 6.75 -25.01 -8.30
N ARG A 240 7.52 -23.93 -8.33
CA ARG A 240 8.98 -23.91 -8.21
C ARG A 240 9.37 -22.69 -7.40
N SER A 241 9.78 -22.89 -6.16
CA SER A 241 10.26 -21.80 -5.26
C SER A 241 11.74 -21.50 -5.53
N ILE A 242 12.11 -21.16 -6.80
CA ILE A 242 13.52 -20.96 -7.16
C ILE A 242 14.01 -19.57 -6.73
N MET A 243 13.16 -18.55 -6.83
CA MET A 243 13.56 -17.16 -6.56
C MET A 243 12.63 -16.40 -5.59
N ILE A 244 11.36 -16.80 -5.48
CA ILE A 244 10.36 -16.02 -4.76
C ILE A 244 9.43 -16.97 -4.01
N ASP A 245 9.48 -16.92 -2.70
CA ASP A 245 8.58 -17.65 -1.81
C ASP A 245 7.47 -16.76 -1.26
N LEU A 246 6.40 -17.37 -0.71
CA LEU A 246 5.38 -16.61 0.00
C LEU A 246 6.00 -15.99 1.26
N MET A 247 5.77 -14.70 1.44
CA MET A 247 6.35 -13.98 2.58
C MET A 247 5.55 -14.21 3.87
N GLU A 248 6.26 -14.28 4.99
CA GLU A 248 5.63 -14.27 6.31
C GLU A 248 5.03 -12.86 6.58
N PRO A 249 3.82 -12.81 7.15
CA PRO A 249 3.14 -11.53 7.41
C PRO A 249 3.93 -10.59 8.33
N GLU A 250 4.60 -11.15 9.34
CA GLU A 250 5.40 -10.40 10.31
C GLU A 250 6.57 -9.69 9.62
N TYR A 251 7.29 -10.39 8.75
CA TYR A 251 8.37 -9.78 7.96
C TYR A 251 7.86 -8.67 7.06
N ALA A 252 6.74 -8.92 6.35
CA ALA A 252 6.17 -7.91 5.48
C ALA A 252 5.78 -6.65 6.26
N VAL A 253 5.14 -6.81 7.41
CA VAL A 253 4.73 -5.68 8.27
C VAL A 253 5.93 -4.96 8.86
N GLU A 254 6.97 -5.65 9.30
CA GLU A 254 8.20 -5.01 9.76
C GLU A 254 8.79 -4.09 8.69
N GLN A 255 8.88 -4.56 7.44
CA GLN A 255 9.38 -3.75 6.33
C GLN A 255 8.44 -2.57 6.00
N ILE A 256 7.11 -2.75 6.09
CA ILE A 256 6.12 -1.69 5.87
C ILE A 256 6.28 -0.59 6.93
N ILE A 257 6.33 -0.96 8.21
CA ILE A 257 6.51 -0.01 9.31
C ILE A 257 7.84 0.74 9.17
N LEU A 258 8.91 0.04 8.81
CA LEU A 258 10.21 0.66 8.56
C LEU A 258 10.15 1.66 7.41
N ALA A 259 9.51 1.31 6.28
CA ALA A 259 9.33 2.21 5.14
C ALA A 259 8.53 3.47 5.54
N ILE A 260 7.47 3.32 6.32
CA ILE A 260 6.67 4.46 6.82
C ILE A 260 7.52 5.34 7.74
N ARG A 261 8.27 4.74 8.67
CA ARG A 261 9.10 5.50 9.62
C ARG A 261 10.30 6.17 8.99
N THR A 262 10.80 5.65 7.86
CA THR A 262 11.91 6.26 7.09
C THR A 262 11.42 7.14 5.93
N ASN A 263 10.11 7.35 5.78
CA ASN A 263 9.47 8.08 4.67
C ASN A 263 9.88 7.54 3.29
N GLN A 264 10.07 6.21 3.18
CA GLN A 264 10.40 5.57 1.92
C GLN A 264 9.21 5.70 0.94
N ARG A 265 9.49 6.22 -0.27
CA ARG A 265 8.45 6.53 -1.27
C ARG A 265 7.82 5.27 -1.86
N VAL A 266 8.62 4.29 -2.22
CA VAL A 266 8.18 3.02 -2.82
C VAL A 266 8.80 1.86 -2.08
N LEU A 267 7.98 0.92 -1.63
CA LEU A 267 8.43 -0.33 -1.03
C LEU A 267 7.96 -1.50 -1.88
N ILE A 268 8.89 -2.18 -2.53
CA ILE A 268 8.62 -3.45 -3.23
C ILE A 268 9.16 -4.60 -2.38
N LEU A 269 8.33 -5.62 -2.18
CA LEU A 269 8.70 -6.81 -1.42
C LEU A 269 8.43 -8.08 -2.23
N PRO A 270 9.37 -9.04 -2.24
CA PRO A 270 10.71 -8.98 -1.68
C PRO A 270 11.61 -7.99 -2.43
N LYS A 271 12.64 -7.47 -1.74
CA LYS A 271 13.55 -6.45 -2.29
C LYS A 271 14.28 -6.90 -3.57
N SER A 272 14.45 -8.20 -3.78
CA SER A 272 15.02 -8.78 -5.00
C SER A 272 14.24 -8.39 -6.28
N LEU A 273 12.97 -8.02 -6.15
CA LEU A 273 12.12 -7.61 -7.27
C LEU A 273 12.10 -6.10 -7.51
N TYR A 274 12.90 -5.32 -6.77
CA TYR A 274 12.84 -3.85 -6.83
C TYR A 274 13.04 -3.29 -8.25
N PHE A 275 13.96 -3.85 -9.01
CA PHE A 275 14.24 -3.39 -10.37
C PHE A 275 13.31 -3.98 -11.43
N PHE A 276 12.53 -5.00 -11.08
CA PHE A 276 11.70 -5.74 -12.04
C PHE A 276 10.68 -4.88 -12.78
N PRO A 277 9.93 -3.94 -12.15
CA PRO A 277 8.98 -3.07 -12.85
C PRO A 277 9.61 -2.26 -14.00
N GLY A 278 10.83 -1.74 -13.79
CA GLY A 278 11.58 -1.00 -14.80
C GLY A 278 12.07 -1.93 -15.92
N LEU A 279 12.69 -3.05 -15.56
CA LEU A 279 13.24 -4.03 -16.51
C LEU A 279 12.14 -4.64 -17.39
N LYS A 280 10.97 -4.92 -16.82
CA LYS A 280 9.83 -5.48 -17.57
C LYS A 280 9.45 -4.64 -18.79
N ASN A 281 9.52 -3.33 -18.69
CA ASN A 281 9.15 -2.43 -19.79
C ASN A 281 10.19 -2.41 -20.93
N LEU A 282 11.42 -2.86 -20.65
CA LEU A 282 12.50 -3.00 -21.64
C LEU A 282 12.52 -4.39 -22.28
N TRP A 283 11.85 -5.37 -21.69
CA TRP A 283 11.87 -6.74 -22.16
C TRP A 283 10.77 -7.00 -23.21
N HIS A 284 11.07 -7.86 -24.16
CA HIS A 284 10.06 -8.39 -25.05
C HIS A 284 9.01 -9.18 -24.24
N PRO A 285 7.68 -9.06 -24.52
CA PRO A 285 6.64 -9.75 -23.75
C PRO A 285 6.87 -11.26 -23.54
N LYS A 286 7.41 -11.97 -24.54
CA LYS A 286 7.76 -13.39 -24.41
C LYS A 286 8.89 -13.65 -23.41
N ALA A 287 9.84 -12.72 -23.25
CA ALA A 287 10.90 -12.84 -22.25
C ALA A 287 10.34 -12.67 -20.83
N VAL A 288 9.41 -11.74 -20.65
CA VAL A 288 8.68 -11.59 -19.38
C VAL A 288 7.91 -12.86 -19.04
N MET A 289 7.21 -13.45 -20.01
CA MET A 289 6.51 -14.73 -19.83
C MET A 289 7.46 -15.87 -19.45
N ALA A 290 8.59 -16.00 -20.15
CA ALA A 290 9.60 -17.02 -19.86
C ALA A 290 10.17 -16.88 -18.43
N PHE A 291 10.37 -15.65 -17.94
CA PHE A 291 10.78 -15.38 -16.56
C PHE A 291 9.72 -15.85 -15.55
N PHE A 292 8.44 -15.60 -15.83
CA PHE A 292 7.35 -16.08 -14.96
C PHE A 292 7.19 -17.60 -15.00
N ASP A 293 7.36 -18.21 -16.18
CA ASP A 293 7.28 -19.67 -16.32
C ASP A 293 8.41 -20.36 -15.55
N LEU A 294 9.62 -19.79 -15.56
CA LEU A 294 10.75 -20.30 -14.77
C LEU A 294 10.40 -20.41 -13.28
N ASN A 295 9.71 -19.41 -12.75
CA ASN A 295 9.28 -19.35 -11.35
C ASN A 295 7.95 -20.08 -11.08
N GLY A 296 7.28 -20.61 -12.13
CA GLY A 296 5.95 -21.21 -12.02
C GLY A 296 4.85 -20.24 -11.63
N SER A 297 5.09 -18.94 -11.79
CA SER A 297 4.18 -17.87 -11.31
C SER A 297 2.86 -17.80 -12.08
N GLN A 298 2.85 -18.23 -13.35
CA GLN A 298 1.65 -18.29 -14.20
C GLN A 298 0.56 -19.23 -13.63
N GLN A 299 0.97 -20.25 -12.89
CA GLN A 299 0.09 -21.32 -12.42
C GLN A 299 -0.24 -21.20 -10.92
N MET A 300 0.34 -20.21 -10.23
CA MET A 300 0.16 -20.04 -8.77
C MET A 300 -1.32 -19.89 -8.37
N MET A 301 -2.13 -19.26 -9.22
CA MET A 301 -3.54 -19.03 -8.97
C MET A 301 -4.45 -20.23 -9.33
N GLU A 302 -3.94 -21.30 -9.93
CA GLU A 302 -4.74 -22.49 -10.29
C GLU A 302 -5.27 -23.22 -9.05
N THR A 303 -4.54 -23.16 -7.95
CA THR A 303 -4.91 -23.78 -6.67
C THR A 303 -5.49 -22.79 -5.66
N PHE A 304 -5.77 -21.56 -6.10
CA PHE A 304 -6.32 -20.51 -5.25
C PHE A 304 -7.71 -20.90 -4.70
N THR A 305 -7.85 -20.86 -3.39
CA THR A 305 -9.14 -21.09 -2.71
C THR A 305 -9.66 -19.79 -2.09
N GLY A 306 -8.75 -18.84 -1.82
CA GLY A 306 -9.07 -17.62 -1.12
C GLY A 306 -9.48 -17.86 0.33
N ARG A 307 -9.83 -16.79 1.02
CA ARG A 307 -10.27 -16.88 2.41
C ARG A 307 -11.59 -17.66 2.50
N GLN A 308 -11.55 -18.81 3.17
CA GLN A 308 -12.78 -19.52 3.51
C GLN A 308 -13.56 -18.69 4.54
N LYS A 309 -14.88 -18.50 4.31
CA LYS A 309 -15.75 -17.97 5.36
C LYS A 309 -15.69 -18.97 6.52
N GLN A 310 -15.27 -18.54 7.69
CA GLN A 310 -15.59 -19.28 8.91
C GLN A 310 -17.10 -19.19 9.07
N GLU A 311 -17.74 -20.33 8.97
CA GLU A 311 -19.18 -20.50 9.26
C GLU A 311 -19.47 -20.19 10.73
#